data_ae529962b68c976c59c39fe7ad28aa41
#
_entry.id   ae529962b68c976c59c39fe7ad28aa41
#
_cell.length_a   1.000
_cell.length_b   1.000
_cell.length_c   1.000
_cell.angle_alpha   90.00
_cell.angle_beta   90.00
_cell.angle_gamma   90.00
#
_symmetry.space_group_name_H-M   'P 1'
#
loop_
_entity.id
_entity.type
_entity.pdbx_description
1 polymer ?
#
loop_
_entity_poly.entity_id
_entity_poly.type
_entity_poly.pdbx_seq_one_letter_code
_entity_poly.pdbx_strand_id
1 'polypeptide(L)'
;RIGSGHPPGVVYAGLMKNYFQPEVVRRVSEETDHELQWVEGYSGSIVKVNEVLEGVQNGILDIGGYCFCFEPSNLPLHAFQVMLPFGTMSPIKSLRIAQSVYSQEPYLTDVFEDKFNQKLLARITDQGYNLGTTFDWNDLSELENEKIAGAGLNLNWLKYAGVTPVQGSLATAYTGLTTNLYEGWIMFPSAWVNLKLYEPGDY
;
A
#
# COMPACT_ATOMS: atom_id res chain seq x y z
N ARG A 1 -2.96 16.18 12.89
CA ARG A 1 -3.05 14.70 12.96
C ARG A 1 -2.58 14.12 11.63
N ILE A 2 -1.69 13.14 11.70
CA ILE A 2 -1.18 12.44 10.54
C ILE A 2 -1.25 10.94 10.76
N GLY A 3 -1.63 10.15 9.75
CA GLY A 3 -1.75 8.72 9.98
C GLY A 3 -1.95 7.86 8.75
N SER A 4 -2.02 6.56 9.04
CA SER A 4 -2.28 5.50 8.08
C SER A 4 -2.90 4.29 8.78
N GLY A 5 -3.74 3.56 8.07
CA GLY A 5 -4.19 2.24 8.53
C GLY A 5 -3.06 1.21 8.62
N HIS A 6 -1.95 1.41 7.89
CA HIS A 6 -0.77 0.56 7.94
C HIS A 6 0.27 1.01 8.98
N PRO A 7 1.10 0.06 9.47
CA PRO A 7 2.19 0.37 10.38
C PRO A 7 3.35 1.07 9.65
N PRO A 8 4.24 1.78 10.37
CA PRO A 8 5.43 2.41 9.80
C PRO A 8 6.45 1.45 9.17
N GLY A 9 6.31 0.15 9.34
CA GLY A 9 7.05 -0.86 8.59
C GLY A 9 6.70 -0.91 7.10
N VAL A 10 5.54 -0.42 6.70
CA VAL A 10 5.17 -0.27 5.29
C VAL A 10 5.78 1.01 4.73
N VAL A 11 6.40 0.95 3.54
CA VAL A 11 7.26 2.00 2.97
C VAL A 11 6.63 3.40 3.05
N TYR A 12 5.42 3.60 2.57
CA TYR A 12 4.83 4.94 2.56
C TYR A 12 4.52 5.47 3.97
N ALA A 13 4.04 4.61 4.88
CA ALA A 13 3.79 5.00 6.27
C ALA A 13 5.11 5.29 7.00
N GLY A 14 6.17 4.51 6.71
CA GLY A 14 7.51 4.75 7.21
C GLY A 14 8.12 6.06 6.71
N LEU A 15 7.97 6.38 5.43
CA LEU A 15 8.41 7.66 4.86
C LEU A 15 7.66 8.85 5.45
N MET A 16 6.35 8.70 5.68
CA MET A 16 5.57 9.75 6.38
C MET A 16 6.12 10.00 7.79
N LYS A 17 6.34 8.93 8.56
CA LYS A 17 6.78 9.04 9.95
C LYS A 17 8.25 9.47 10.09
N ASN A 18 9.13 8.82 9.36
CA ASN A 18 10.58 8.91 9.61
C ASN A 18 11.27 9.98 8.76
N TYR A 19 10.62 10.48 7.70
CA TYR A 19 11.19 11.50 6.84
C TYR A 19 10.30 12.76 6.75
N PHE A 20 9.04 12.61 6.31
CA PHE A 20 8.15 13.76 6.09
C PHE A 20 7.89 14.54 7.38
N GLN A 21 7.49 13.87 8.46
CA GLN A 21 7.17 14.54 9.72
C GLN A 21 8.35 15.35 10.29
N PRO A 22 9.56 14.78 10.48
CA PRO A 22 10.69 15.56 11.01
C PRO A 22 11.13 16.66 10.07
N GLU A 23 11.09 16.45 8.75
CA GLU A 23 11.49 17.48 7.79
C GLU A 23 10.52 18.67 7.78
N VAL A 24 9.22 18.42 7.90
CA VAL A 24 8.23 19.51 7.99
C VAL A 24 8.39 20.28 9.31
N VAL A 25 8.60 19.59 10.44
CA VAL A 25 8.89 20.25 11.73
C VAL A 25 10.12 21.14 11.61
N ARG A 26 11.20 20.62 11.04
CA ARG A 26 12.44 21.38 10.83
C ARG A 26 12.19 22.65 9.99
N ARG A 27 11.53 22.51 8.84
CA ARG A 27 11.25 23.67 7.96
C ARG A 27 10.33 24.69 8.61
N VAL A 28 9.27 24.25 9.27
CA VAL A 28 8.36 25.17 9.97
C VAL A 28 9.12 25.98 11.02
N SER A 29 10.00 25.35 11.80
CA SER A 29 10.80 26.05 12.82
C SER A 29 11.87 26.99 12.24
N GLU A 30 12.41 26.68 11.05
CA GLU A 30 13.44 27.49 10.39
C GLU A 30 12.85 28.63 9.54
N GLU A 31 11.69 28.43 8.96
CA GLU A 31 11.10 29.33 7.96
C GLU A 31 9.95 30.17 8.52
N THR A 32 9.47 29.88 9.74
CA THR A 32 8.33 30.56 10.37
C THR A 32 8.52 30.72 11.88
N ASP A 33 7.69 31.56 12.52
CA ASP A 33 7.64 31.71 13.98
C ASP A 33 6.70 30.67 14.65
N HIS A 34 6.42 29.55 13.99
CA HIS A 34 5.51 28.52 14.48
C HIS A 34 6.25 27.25 14.92
N GLU A 35 5.67 26.58 15.90
CA GLU A 35 6.04 25.22 16.29
C GLU A 35 4.96 24.23 15.83
N LEU A 36 5.42 23.11 15.24
CA LEU A 36 4.53 22.05 14.79
C LEU A 36 4.72 20.79 15.62
N GLN A 37 3.63 20.26 16.14
CA GLN A 37 3.59 18.96 16.82
C GLN A 37 2.62 18.02 16.09
N TRP A 38 3.06 16.78 15.92
CA TRP A 38 2.25 15.75 15.27
C TRP A 38 1.47 14.91 16.29
N VAL A 39 0.20 14.68 16.01
CA VAL A 39 -0.59 13.61 16.61
C VAL A 39 -0.62 12.46 15.63
N GLU A 40 0.04 11.36 15.97
CA GLU A 40 0.24 10.22 15.08
C GLU A 40 -0.88 9.17 15.21
N GLY A 41 -1.36 8.68 14.06
CA GLY A 41 -2.37 7.63 13.95
C GLY A 41 -1.98 6.55 12.94
N TYR A 42 -0.95 5.77 13.27
CA TYR A 42 -0.50 4.63 12.45
C TYR A 42 -1.10 3.31 12.95
N SER A 43 -0.95 2.25 12.15
CA SER A 43 -1.41 0.88 12.47
C SER A 43 -2.92 0.78 12.72
N GLY A 44 -3.71 1.65 12.12
CA GLY A 44 -5.15 1.65 12.29
C GLY A 44 -5.63 2.15 13.66
N SER A 45 -4.80 2.89 14.40
CA SER A 45 -5.14 3.42 15.73
C SER A 45 -6.17 4.54 15.69
N ILE A 46 -6.25 5.30 14.58
CA ILE A 46 -7.26 6.35 14.36
C ILE A 46 -8.21 5.94 13.25
N VAL A 47 -7.70 5.49 12.10
CA VAL A 47 -8.48 5.06 10.93
C VAL A 47 -7.93 3.73 10.37
N LYS A 48 -8.79 2.86 9.87
CA LYS A 48 -8.40 1.61 9.22
C LYS A 48 -7.91 1.86 7.79
N VAL A 49 -7.31 0.84 7.15
CA VAL A 49 -6.71 0.97 5.80
C VAL A 49 -7.70 1.42 4.73
N ASN A 50 -8.97 1.05 4.84
CA ASN A 50 -10.06 1.40 3.94
C ASN A 50 -10.90 2.60 4.42
N GLU A 51 -10.43 3.34 5.41
CA GLU A 51 -11.12 4.49 6.00
C GLU A 51 -10.30 5.78 5.91
N VAL A 52 -9.09 5.72 5.34
CA VAL A 52 -8.16 6.86 5.36
C VAL A 52 -8.66 8.02 4.50
N LEU A 53 -9.19 7.73 3.31
CA LEU A 53 -9.75 8.74 2.41
C LEU A 53 -10.89 9.51 3.12
N GLU A 54 -11.86 8.80 3.68
CA GLU A 54 -12.97 9.40 4.41
C GLU A 54 -12.50 10.07 5.72
N GLY A 55 -11.50 9.51 6.37
CA GLY A 55 -10.91 10.05 7.60
C GLY A 55 -10.29 11.42 7.40
N VAL A 56 -9.63 11.66 6.26
CA VAL A 56 -9.14 12.99 5.89
C VAL A 56 -10.29 13.89 5.46
N GLN A 57 -11.22 13.40 4.64
CA GLN A 57 -12.39 14.17 4.20
C GLN A 57 -13.22 14.72 5.37
N ASN A 58 -13.40 13.90 6.40
CA ASN A 58 -14.18 14.26 7.59
C ASN A 58 -13.36 14.97 8.68
N GLY A 59 -12.09 15.27 8.42
CA GLY A 59 -11.22 15.96 9.37
C GLY A 59 -10.84 15.12 10.61
N ILE A 60 -10.91 13.79 10.53
CA ILE A 60 -10.39 12.88 11.56
C ILE A 60 -8.86 12.88 11.52
N LEU A 61 -8.30 12.86 10.32
CA LEU A 61 -6.90 13.13 10.01
C LEU A 61 -6.77 14.44 9.22
N ASP A 62 -5.65 15.13 9.35
CA ASP A 62 -5.29 16.27 8.53
C ASP A 62 -4.42 15.82 7.33
N ILE A 63 -3.62 14.77 7.52
CA ILE A 63 -2.84 14.12 6.46
C ILE A 63 -2.99 12.60 6.59
N GLY A 64 -3.34 11.95 5.49
CA GLY A 64 -3.50 10.50 5.40
C GLY A 64 -2.57 9.86 4.36
N GLY A 65 -2.05 8.66 4.66
CA GLY A 65 -1.30 7.85 3.71
C GLY A 65 -1.91 6.47 3.53
N TYR A 66 -2.16 6.06 2.28
CA TYR A 66 -2.80 4.78 1.97
C TYR A 66 -2.52 4.34 0.52
N CYS A 67 -2.76 3.06 0.25
CA CYS A 67 -2.77 2.55 -1.12
C CYS A 67 -4.14 2.82 -1.75
N PHE A 68 -4.18 3.36 -2.95
CA PHE A 68 -5.41 3.53 -3.72
C PHE A 68 -6.12 2.20 -4.04
N CYS A 69 -5.40 1.08 -3.92
CA CYS A 69 -5.97 -0.25 -4.09
C CYS A 69 -7.09 -0.59 -3.06
N PHE A 70 -7.18 0.17 -1.96
CA PHE A 70 -8.24 0.04 -0.96
C PHE A 70 -9.45 0.95 -1.23
N GLU A 71 -9.38 1.78 -2.29
CA GLU A 71 -10.43 2.70 -2.69
C GLU A 71 -10.96 2.45 -4.11
N PRO A 72 -11.29 1.19 -4.48
CA PRO A 72 -11.64 0.86 -5.86
C PRO A 72 -12.93 1.52 -6.34
N SER A 73 -13.84 1.87 -5.43
CA SER A 73 -15.11 2.53 -5.75
C SER A 73 -14.98 4.05 -5.83
N ASN A 74 -14.18 4.64 -4.95
CA ASN A 74 -13.99 6.09 -4.86
C ASN A 74 -12.93 6.60 -5.82
N LEU A 75 -11.85 5.82 -6.01
CA LEU A 75 -10.68 6.17 -6.80
C LEU A 75 -10.33 5.08 -7.85
N PRO A 76 -11.28 4.70 -8.74
CA PRO A 76 -11.11 3.53 -9.62
C PRO A 76 -9.92 3.66 -10.57
N LEU A 77 -9.63 4.87 -11.07
CA LEU A 77 -8.54 5.08 -12.02
C LEU A 77 -7.16 5.17 -11.34
N HIS A 78 -7.09 5.41 -10.03
CA HIS A 78 -5.83 5.57 -9.32
C HIS A 78 -5.09 4.24 -9.09
N ALA A 79 -5.83 3.13 -9.13
CA ALA A 79 -5.27 1.79 -9.07
C ALA A 79 -4.91 1.22 -10.46
N PHE A 80 -4.69 2.06 -11.48
CA PHE A 80 -4.45 1.62 -12.86
C PHE A 80 -3.28 0.64 -12.97
N GLN A 81 -2.26 0.76 -12.13
CA GLN A 81 -1.12 -0.16 -12.12
C GLN A 81 -1.52 -1.60 -11.73
N VAL A 82 -2.55 -1.76 -10.92
CA VAL A 82 -3.10 -3.08 -10.58
C VAL A 82 -3.77 -3.73 -11.80
N MET A 83 -4.29 -2.91 -12.72
CA MET A 83 -4.92 -3.38 -13.96
C MET A 83 -3.89 -3.72 -15.07
N LEU A 84 -2.63 -3.37 -14.87
CA LEU A 84 -1.54 -3.54 -15.82
C LEU A 84 -0.44 -4.43 -15.22
N PRO A 85 -0.66 -5.76 -15.15
CA PRO A 85 0.36 -6.68 -14.66
C PRO A 85 1.61 -6.67 -15.57
N PHE A 86 2.72 -7.19 -15.06
CA PHE A 86 4.01 -7.27 -15.75
C PHE A 86 4.65 -5.91 -16.06
N GLY A 87 4.41 -4.91 -15.20
CA GLY A 87 5.07 -3.62 -15.26
C GLY A 87 6.55 -3.71 -14.88
N THR A 88 7.19 -2.55 -14.77
CA THR A 88 8.61 -2.50 -14.39
C THR A 88 8.82 -2.83 -12.92
N MET A 89 9.87 -3.62 -12.63
CA MET A 89 10.33 -3.91 -11.27
C MET A 89 11.16 -2.77 -10.66
N SER A 90 11.47 -1.73 -11.43
CA SER A 90 12.20 -0.56 -10.92
C SER A 90 11.25 0.46 -10.29
N PRO A 91 11.33 0.73 -8.98
CA PRO A 91 10.46 1.71 -8.32
C PRO A 91 10.65 3.12 -8.90
N ILE A 92 11.87 3.48 -9.31
CA ILE A 92 12.15 4.77 -9.93
C ILE A 92 11.44 4.90 -11.29
N LYS A 93 11.49 3.86 -12.14
CA LYS A 93 10.77 3.87 -13.42
C LYS A 93 9.26 3.89 -13.20
N SER A 94 8.75 3.08 -12.29
CA SER A 94 7.33 3.05 -11.92
C SER A 94 6.84 4.44 -11.46
N LEU A 95 7.61 5.11 -10.58
CA LEU A 95 7.27 6.46 -10.13
C LEU A 95 7.26 7.47 -11.27
N ARG A 96 8.25 7.42 -12.18
CA ARG A 96 8.30 8.32 -13.35
C ARG A 96 7.11 8.10 -14.30
N ILE A 97 6.72 6.84 -14.53
CA ILE A 97 5.52 6.51 -15.30
C ILE A 97 4.28 7.09 -14.63
N ALA A 98 4.11 6.86 -13.33
CA ALA A 98 2.99 7.44 -12.58
C ALA A 98 2.99 8.97 -12.64
N GLN A 99 4.14 9.63 -12.48
CA GLN A 99 4.25 11.09 -12.62
C GLN A 99 3.81 11.56 -14.00
N SER A 100 4.25 10.87 -15.07
CA SER A 100 3.87 11.20 -16.45
C SER A 100 2.35 11.04 -16.66
N VAL A 101 1.75 9.96 -16.20
CA VAL A 101 0.30 9.73 -16.30
C VAL A 101 -0.48 10.84 -15.59
N TYR A 102 -0.13 11.15 -14.33
CA TYR A 102 -0.82 12.19 -13.57
C TYR A 102 -0.63 13.60 -14.14
N SER A 103 0.49 13.86 -14.83
CA SER A 103 0.69 15.17 -15.49
C SER A 103 -0.11 15.32 -16.78
N GLN A 104 -0.53 14.23 -17.41
CA GLN A 104 -1.32 14.21 -18.63
C GLN A 104 -2.82 14.10 -18.37
N GLU A 105 -3.21 13.57 -17.20
CA GLU A 105 -4.60 13.32 -16.82
C GLU A 105 -4.96 14.12 -15.55
N PRO A 106 -5.35 15.40 -15.67
CA PRO A 106 -5.67 16.26 -14.53
C PRO A 106 -6.69 15.66 -13.58
N TYR A 107 -7.67 14.92 -14.09
CA TYR A 107 -8.66 14.21 -13.27
C TYR A 107 -8.06 13.43 -12.11
N LEU A 108 -6.88 12.81 -12.31
CA LEU A 108 -6.21 12.01 -11.27
C LEU A 108 -5.72 12.85 -10.07
N THR A 109 -5.65 14.16 -10.23
CA THR A 109 -5.32 15.10 -9.15
C THR A 109 -6.56 15.85 -8.67
N ASP A 110 -7.35 16.34 -9.61
CA ASP A 110 -8.49 17.22 -9.34
C ASP A 110 -9.60 16.51 -8.56
N VAL A 111 -9.78 15.19 -8.76
CA VAL A 111 -10.80 14.40 -8.05
C VAL A 111 -10.66 14.47 -6.53
N PHE A 112 -9.45 14.65 -6.02
CA PHE A 112 -9.23 14.80 -4.57
C PHE A 112 -9.80 16.11 -4.05
N GLU A 113 -9.62 17.20 -4.78
CA GLU A 113 -10.16 18.50 -4.42
C GLU A 113 -11.68 18.56 -4.68
N ASP A 114 -12.12 18.12 -5.85
CA ASP A 114 -13.50 18.24 -6.31
C ASP A 114 -14.49 17.37 -5.54
N LYS A 115 -14.10 16.13 -5.20
CA LYS A 115 -15.01 15.16 -4.57
C LYS A 115 -14.75 14.94 -3.10
N PHE A 116 -13.51 15.08 -2.65
CA PHE A 116 -13.11 14.66 -1.30
C PHE A 116 -12.60 15.80 -0.44
N ASN A 117 -12.58 17.04 -0.96
CA ASN A 117 -12.04 18.22 -0.25
C ASN A 117 -10.63 17.97 0.32
N GLN A 118 -9.77 17.34 -0.49
CA GLN A 118 -8.41 16.97 -0.13
C GLN A 118 -7.44 17.39 -1.22
N LYS A 119 -6.16 17.42 -0.91
CA LYS A 119 -5.09 17.66 -1.87
C LYS A 119 -4.14 16.48 -1.91
N LEU A 120 -3.84 15.98 -3.12
CA LEU A 120 -2.81 14.98 -3.32
C LEU A 120 -1.43 15.63 -3.16
N LEU A 121 -0.73 15.33 -2.07
CA LEU A 121 0.56 15.93 -1.73
C LEU A 121 1.72 15.21 -2.40
N ALA A 122 1.72 13.88 -2.37
CA ALA A 122 2.81 13.07 -2.91
C ALA A 122 2.32 11.68 -3.30
N ARG A 123 3.09 11.03 -4.13
CA ARG A 123 2.92 9.62 -4.52
C ARG A 123 4.23 8.89 -4.30
N ILE A 124 4.12 7.66 -3.89
CA ILE A 124 5.24 6.73 -3.88
C ILE A 124 4.86 5.48 -4.67
N THR A 125 5.87 4.75 -5.08
CA THR A 125 5.72 3.41 -5.65
C THR A 125 6.67 2.46 -4.94
N ASP A 126 6.31 1.19 -4.89
CA ASP A 126 7.20 0.11 -4.48
C ASP A 126 7.63 -0.69 -5.72
N GLN A 127 8.35 -1.76 -5.53
CA GLN A 127 8.63 -2.75 -6.57
C GLN A 127 7.35 -3.50 -6.93
N GLY A 128 7.37 -4.25 -8.03
CA GLY A 128 6.25 -5.11 -8.41
C GLY A 128 5.95 -6.19 -7.36
N TYR A 129 4.75 -6.71 -7.39
CA TYR A 129 4.35 -7.81 -6.52
C TYR A 129 4.98 -9.12 -6.97
N ASN A 130 5.43 -9.91 -6.00
CA ASN A 130 5.95 -11.25 -6.17
C ASN A 130 5.11 -12.24 -5.36
N LEU A 131 5.06 -13.48 -5.81
CA LEU A 131 4.52 -14.58 -5.05
C LEU A 131 5.64 -15.22 -4.22
N GLY A 132 5.39 -15.45 -2.95
CA GLY A 132 6.20 -16.30 -2.10
C GLY A 132 5.32 -17.37 -1.47
N THR A 133 5.85 -18.57 -1.31
CA THR A 133 5.13 -19.75 -0.85
C THR A 133 5.89 -20.46 0.28
N THR A 134 5.19 -21.31 1.02
CA THR A 134 5.77 -22.20 2.05
C THR A 134 6.22 -23.54 1.46
N PHE A 135 6.11 -23.70 0.14
CA PHE A 135 6.49 -24.90 -0.60
C PHE A 135 7.17 -24.51 -1.92
N ASP A 136 8.03 -25.38 -2.42
CA ASP A 136 8.73 -25.22 -3.70
C ASP A 136 7.79 -25.49 -4.87
N TRP A 137 7.89 -24.69 -5.95
CA TRP A 137 7.13 -24.85 -7.17
C TRP A 137 7.91 -24.34 -8.38
N ASN A 138 7.71 -24.98 -9.53
CA ASN A 138 8.40 -24.68 -10.78
C ASN A 138 7.46 -24.31 -11.92
N ASP A 139 6.18 -24.69 -11.81
CA ASP A 139 5.15 -24.44 -12.80
C ASP A 139 3.86 -23.96 -12.14
N LEU A 140 3.10 -23.09 -12.83
CA LEU A 140 1.84 -22.57 -12.33
C LEU A 140 0.80 -23.63 -12.00
N SER A 141 0.85 -24.78 -12.66
CA SER A 141 -0.05 -25.90 -12.37
C SER A 141 0.14 -26.51 -10.99
N GLU A 142 1.33 -26.34 -10.40
CA GLU A 142 1.62 -26.81 -9.05
C GLU A 142 1.00 -25.93 -7.96
N LEU A 143 0.52 -24.73 -8.35
CA LEU A 143 -0.23 -23.84 -7.45
C LEU A 143 -1.74 -24.17 -7.41
N GLU A 144 -2.21 -25.13 -8.24
CA GLU A 144 -3.63 -25.43 -8.36
C GLU A 144 -4.22 -25.92 -7.02
N ASN A 145 -5.31 -25.26 -6.59
CA ASN A 145 -6.00 -25.46 -5.32
C ASN A 145 -5.27 -24.98 -4.06
N GLU A 146 -4.01 -24.54 -4.16
CA GLU A 146 -3.31 -23.95 -3.02
C GLU A 146 -3.97 -22.64 -2.58
N LYS A 147 -4.01 -22.39 -1.27
CA LYS A 147 -4.55 -21.15 -0.71
C LYS A 147 -3.48 -20.07 -0.75
N ILE A 148 -3.65 -19.12 -1.64
CA ILE A 148 -2.72 -18.00 -1.80
C ILE A 148 -3.41 -16.71 -1.33
N ALA A 149 -2.79 -16.06 -0.35
CA ALA A 149 -3.31 -14.83 0.20
C ALA A 149 -2.86 -13.60 -0.58
N GLY A 150 -3.65 -12.56 -0.48
CA GLY A 150 -3.38 -11.24 -1.02
C GLY A 150 -4.32 -10.22 -0.39
N ALA A 151 -4.24 -8.97 -0.81
CA ALA A 151 -5.08 -7.90 -0.30
C ALA A 151 -5.74 -7.09 -1.42
N GLY A 152 -7.04 -6.80 -1.24
CA GLY A 152 -7.79 -5.93 -2.13
C GLY A 152 -7.81 -6.44 -3.59
N LEU A 153 -7.56 -5.53 -4.53
CA LEU A 153 -7.60 -5.82 -5.97
C LEU A 153 -6.55 -6.83 -6.43
N ASN A 154 -5.49 -7.08 -5.66
CA ASN A 154 -4.42 -8.00 -6.02
C ASN A 154 -4.90 -9.46 -6.10
N LEU A 155 -5.97 -9.81 -5.40
CA LEU A 155 -6.59 -11.13 -5.49
C LEU A 155 -7.08 -11.47 -6.92
N ASN A 156 -7.35 -10.47 -7.75
CA ASN A 156 -7.77 -10.70 -9.12
C ASN A 156 -6.66 -11.33 -9.98
N TRP A 157 -5.39 -11.09 -9.66
CA TRP A 157 -4.27 -11.71 -10.38
C TRP A 157 -4.20 -13.21 -10.16
N LEU A 158 -4.69 -13.68 -9.02
CA LEU A 158 -4.64 -15.09 -8.63
C LEU A 158 -5.75 -15.95 -9.29
N LYS A 159 -6.80 -15.31 -9.83
CA LYS A 159 -7.98 -16.01 -10.38
C LYS A 159 -7.67 -17.02 -11.47
N TYR A 160 -6.62 -16.75 -12.26
CA TYR A 160 -6.29 -17.55 -13.44
C TYR A 160 -5.13 -18.53 -13.22
N ALA A 161 -4.58 -18.54 -12.00
CA ALA A 161 -3.52 -19.46 -11.59
C ALA A 161 -4.05 -20.78 -10.99
N GLY A 162 -5.36 -20.99 -10.98
CA GLY A 162 -5.97 -22.18 -10.38
C GLY A 162 -5.95 -22.24 -8.86
N VAL A 163 -5.43 -21.21 -8.19
CA VAL A 163 -5.31 -21.14 -6.74
C VAL A 163 -6.66 -20.84 -6.07
N THR A 164 -6.76 -21.09 -4.78
CA THR A 164 -7.83 -20.61 -3.90
C THR A 164 -7.41 -19.27 -3.29
N PRO A 165 -7.93 -18.11 -3.80
CA PRO A 165 -7.51 -16.80 -3.30
C PRO A 165 -8.07 -16.54 -1.90
N VAL A 166 -7.23 -16.09 -0.97
CA VAL A 166 -7.61 -15.77 0.40
C VAL A 166 -7.39 -14.27 0.67
N GLN A 167 -8.45 -13.58 1.11
CA GLN A 167 -8.30 -12.20 1.56
C GLN A 167 -7.55 -12.17 2.89
N GLY A 168 -6.36 -11.57 2.88
CA GLY A 168 -5.52 -11.41 4.06
C GLY A 168 -5.28 -9.96 4.42
N SER A 169 -4.58 -9.73 5.52
CA SER A 169 -4.09 -8.42 5.95
C SER A 169 -2.62 -8.48 6.30
N LEU A 170 -1.90 -7.37 6.12
CA LEU A 170 -0.47 -7.29 6.49
C LEU A 170 -0.23 -7.61 7.96
N ALA A 171 -1.17 -7.24 8.84
CA ALA A 171 -1.07 -7.49 10.28
C ALA A 171 -1.08 -8.98 10.65
N THR A 172 -1.68 -9.84 9.82
CA THR A 172 -1.83 -11.28 10.08
C THR A 172 -1.03 -12.15 9.11
N ALA A 173 -0.27 -11.54 8.18
CA ALA A 173 0.42 -12.27 7.12
C ALA A 173 1.41 -13.30 7.65
N TYR A 174 2.28 -12.92 8.58
CA TYR A 174 3.26 -13.83 9.19
C TYR A 174 2.59 -15.01 9.90
N THR A 175 1.63 -14.72 10.76
CA THR A 175 0.89 -15.77 11.49
C THR A 175 0.13 -16.67 10.53
N GLY A 176 -0.49 -16.13 9.50
CA GLY A 176 -1.25 -16.91 8.53
C GLY A 176 -0.38 -17.90 7.75
N LEU A 177 0.82 -17.50 7.32
CA LEU A 177 1.80 -18.40 6.71
C LEU A 177 2.32 -19.45 7.70
N THR A 178 2.69 -19.02 8.91
CA THR A 178 3.23 -19.94 9.95
C THR A 178 2.23 -21.00 10.40
N THR A 179 0.93 -20.67 10.38
CA THR A 179 -0.14 -21.59 10.82
C THR A 179 -0.83 -22.33 9.68
N ASN A 180 -0.32 -22.21 8.45
CA ASN A 180 -0.90 -22.80 7.24
C ASN A 180 -2.36 -22.41 7.02
N LEU A 181 -2.75 -21.18 7.41
CA LEU A 181 -4.04 -20.61 7.03
C LEU A 181 -4.10 -20.42 5.51
N TYR A 182 -2.96 -20.11 4.91
CA TYR A 182 -2.66 -20.11 3.49
C TYR A 182 -1.21 -20.51 3.25
N GLU A 183 -0.94 -21.07 2.09
CA GLU A 183 0.35 -21.65 1.70
C GLU A 183 1.24 -20.65 0.93
N GLY A 184 0.73 -19.46 0.65
CA GLY A 184 1.51 -18.40 0.00
C GLY A 184 0.85 -17.06 0.10
N TRP A 185 1.62 -16.03 -0.28
CA TRP A 185 1.16 -14.64 -0.30
C TRP A 185 1.72 -13.89 -1.50
N ILE A 186 0.85 -13.14 -2.19
CA ILE A 186 1.28 -12.20 -3.23
C ILE A 186 1.49 -10.81 -2.62
N MET A 187 2.74 -10.32 -2.62
CA MET A 187 3.13 -9.12 -1.91
C MET A 187 4.33 -8.41 -2.57
N PHE A 188 4.48 -7.14 -2.29
CA PHE A 188 5.64 -6.37 -2.69
C PHE A 188 6.87 -6.64 -1.77
N PRO A 189 8.10 -6.60 -2.31
CA PRO A 189 9.31 -7.04 -1.60
C PRO A 189 9.57 -6.35 -0.28
N SER A 190 9.28 -5.04 -0.15
CA SER A 190 9.52 -4.35 1.12
C SER A 190 8.65 -4.87 2.26
N ALA A 191 7.43 -5.35 1.98
CA ALA A 191 6.59 -6.00 2.99
C ALA A 191 7.13 -7.37 3.37
N TRP A 192 7.62 -8.16 2.40
CA TRP A 192 8.28 -9.44 2.68
C TRP A 192 9.42 -9.27 3.69
N VAL A 193 10.27 -8.26 3.49
CA VAL A 193 11.41 -7.99 4.38
C VAL A 193 10.93 -7.46 5.74
N ASN A 194 10.09 -6.44 5.75
CA ASN A 194 9.70 -5.74 6.97
C ASN A 194 8.83 -6.58 7.90
N LEU A 195 8.03 -7.49 7.34
CA LEU A 195 7.18 -8.40 8.09
C LEU A 195 7.80 -9.78 8.27
N LYS A 196 9.05 -9.96 7.81
CA LYS A 196 9.81 -11.22 7.87
C LYS A 196 9.08 -12.41 7.25
N LEU A 197 8.29 -12.18 6.20
CA LEU A 197 7.51 -13.26 5.58
C LEU A 197 8.38 -14.29 4.88
N TYR A 198 9.65 -13.98 4.62
CA TYR A 198 10.66 -14.92 4.12
C TYR A 198 11.04 -16.02 5.11
N GLU A 199 10.70 -15.88 6.41
CA GLU A 199 10.96 -16.94 7.39
C GLU A 199 9.99 -18.12 7.23
N PRO A 200 8.65 -17.92 7.13
CA PRO A 200 7.71 -19.00 6.86
C PRO A 200 7.50 -19.29 5.36
N GLY A 201 7.76 -18.35 4.47
CA GLY A 201 7.57 -18.46 3.02
C GLY A 201 8.89 -18.20 2.30
N ASP A 202 9.72 -19.21 2.19
CA ASP A 202 11.10 -19.14 1.71
C ASP A 202 11.29 -19.59 0.25
N TYR A 203 10.18 -19.83 -0.48
CA TYR A 203 10.15 -20.19 -1.91
C TYR A 203 9.50 -19.14 -2.80
#